data_f05e4479461833dc65d6f525b4664cca
#
_entry.id   f05e4479461833dc65d6f525b4664cca
#
_cell.length_a   1.000
_cell.length_b   1.000
_cell.length_c   1.000
_cell.angle_alpha   90.00
_cell.angle_beta   90.00
_cell.angle_gamma   90.00
#
_symmetry.space_group_name_H-M   'P 1'
#
loop_
_entity.id
_entity.type
_entity.pdbx_description
1 polymer ?
#
loop_
_entity_poly.entity_id
_entity_poly.type
_entity_poly.pdbx_seq_one_letter_code
_entity_poly.pdbx_strand_id
1 'polypeptide(L)' 'MVNGLCDICSNPGVLYTCSICGKRVCHRCYVSEKGVCILCLRGRFLK' A
#
# COMPACT_ATOMS: atom_id res chain seq x y z
N MET A 1 7.73 -9.20 4.41
CA MET A 1 6.91 -9.16 3.19
C MET A 1 5.95 -10.33 3.22
N VAL A 2 4.76 -10.12 2.73
CA VAL A 2 3.67 -11.09 2.81
C VAL A 2 3.14 -11.36 1.42
N ASN A 3 2.84 -12.63 1.14
CA ASN A 3 2.20 -13.01 -0.11
C ASN A 3 0.69 -13.01 0.08
N GLY A 4 -0.02 -12.53 -0.93
CA GLY A 4 -1.45 -12.49 -0.87
C GLY A 4 -2.01 -11.58 -1.94
N LEU A 5 -3.22 -11.12 -1.73
CA LEU A 5 -3.89 -10.24 -2.68
C LEU A 5 -3.77 -8.80 -2.21
N CYS A 6 -3.46 -7.92 -3.13
CA CYS A 6 -3.40 -6.49 -2.85
C CYS A 6 -4.74 -6.00 -2.32
N ASP A 7 -4.69 -5.12 -1.34
CA ASP A 7 -5.91 -4.60 -0.73
C ASP A 7 -6.58 -3.54 -1.59
N ILE A 8 -5.92 -3.12 -2.64
CA ILE A 8 -6.45 -2.08 -3.53
C ILE A 8 -6.81 -2.66 -4.89
N CYS A 9 -5.86 -3.31 -5.55
CA CYS A 9 -6.07 -3.83 -6.89
C CYS A 9 -6.32 -5.34 -6.92
N SER A 10 -6.16 -6.00 -5.79
CA SER A 10 -6.41 -7.44 -5.63
C SER A 10 -5.49 -8.31 -6.48
N ASN A 11 -4.32 -7.81 -6.84
CA ASN A 11 -3.35 -8.62 -7.57
C ASN A 11 -2.58 -9.51 -6.61
N PRO A 12 -2.34 -10.77 -7.01
CA PRO A 12 -1.56 -11.67 -6.16
C PRO A 12 -0.08 -11.31 -6.23
N GLY A 13 0.64 -11.66 -5.18
CA GLY A 13 2.07 -11.43 -5.14
C GLY A 13 2.55 -10.97 -3.79
N VAL A 14 3.76 -10.42 -3.78
CA VAL A 14 4.36 -9.91 -2.56
C VAL A 14 3.73 -8.58 -2.19
N LEU A 15 3.35 -8.47 -0.93
CA LEU A 15 2.66 -7.28 -0.43
C LEU A 15 3.57 -6.49 0.51
N TYR A 16 3.35 -5.20 0.53
CA TYR A 16 4.04 -4.29 1.44
C TYR A 16 3.03 -3.71 2.41
N THR A 17 3.49 -3.40 3.60
CA THR A 17 2.61 -2.87 4.63
C THR A 17 2.75 -1.35 4.71
N CYS A 18 1.63 -0.67 4.62
CA CYS A 18 1.60 0.78 4.79
C CYS A 18 2.01 1.15 6.20
N SER A 19 2.81 2.21 6.34
CA SER A 19 3.27 2.66 7.65
C SER A 19 2.20 3.41 8.42
N ILE A 20 1.17 3.88 7.74
CA ILE A 20 0.14 4.70 8.37
C ILE A 20 -1.10 3.89 8.68
N CYS A 21 -1.69 3.28 7.66
CA CYS A 21 -2.94 2.56 7.85
C CYS A 21 -2.75 1.07 8.08
N GLY A 22 -1.56 0.55 7.81
CA GLY A 22 -1.29 -0.86 8.01
C GLY A 22 -1.85 -1.79 6.96
N LYS A 23 -2.33 -1.26 5.86
CA LYS A 23 -2.88 -2.09 4.79
C LYS A 23 -1.75 -2.75 4.00
N ARG A 24 -2.05 -3.93 3.48
CA ARG A 24 -1.09 -4.67 2.66
C ARG A 24 -1.43 -4.46 1.20
N VAL A 25 -0.48 -3.89 0.47
CA VAL A 25 -0.69 -3.54 -0.94
C VAL A 25 0.51 -4.01 -1.75
N CYS A 26 0.29 -4.25 -3.04
CA CYS A 26 1.37 -4.67 -3.90
C CYS A 26 2.29 -3.48 -4.18
N HIS A 27 3.45 -3.76 -4.77
CA HIS A 27 4.44 -2.71 -5.01
C HIS A 27 3.88 -1.60 -5.92
N ARG A 28 2.86 -1.90 -6.70
CA ARG A 28 2.25 -0.91 -7.57
C ARG A 28 1.40 0.08 -6.80
N CYS A 29 0.79 -0.40 -5.74
CA CYS A 29 -0.06 0.44 -4.90
C CYS A 29 0.69 0.99 -3.70
N TYR A 30 1.97 0.68 -3.60
CA TYR A 30 2.78 1.09 -2.48
C TYR A 30 3.77 2.16 -2.95
N VAL A 31 3.79 3.27 -2.24
CA VAL A 31 4.70 4.37 -2.55
C VAL A 31 5.94 4.20 -1.70
N SER A 32 6.95 3.55 -2.25
CA SER A 32 8.17 3.26 -1.49
C SER A 32 8.90 4.53 -1.07
N GLU A 33 8.77 5.58 -1.85
CA GLU A 33 9.40 6.86 -1.51
C GLU A 33 8.84 7.43 -0.22
N LYS A 34 7.56 7.20 0.02
CA LYS A 34 6.89 7.70 1.19
C LYS A 34 6.69 6.64 2.25
N GLY A 35 6.81 5.38 1.87
CA GLY A 35 6.56 4.27 2.78
C GLY A 35 5.11 4.08 3.14
N VAL A 36 4.19 4.51 2.27
CA VAL A 36 2.76 4.42 2.50
C VAL A 36 2.07 3.92 1.24
N CYS A 37 0.82 3.51 1.38
CA CYS A 37 0.05 3.11 0.21
C CYS A 37 -0.48 4.35 -0.51
N ILE A 38 -0.91 4.14 -1.75
CA ILE A 38 -1.40 5.28 -2.54
C ILE A 38 -2.62 5.92 -1.92
N LEU A 39 -3.42 5.13 -1.19
CA LEU A 39 -4.61 5.69 -0.54
C LEU A 39 -4.24 6.65 0.57
N CYS A 40 -3.23 6.29 1.35
CA CYS A 40 -2.77 7.18 2.41
C CYS A 40 -2.10 8.41 1.82
N LEU A 41 -1.35 8.22 0.76
CA LEU A 41 -0.68 9.34 0.11
C LEU A 41 -1.69 10.35 -0.42
N ARG A 42 -2.75 9.85 -1.05
CA ARG A 42 -3.76 10.72 -1.64
C ARG A 42 -4.67 11.34 -0.60
N GLY A 43 -5.05 10.56 0.40
CA GLY A 43 -6.03 11.01 1.36
C GLY A 43 -5.45 11.75 2.54
N ARG A 44 -4.39 11.23 3.12
CA ARG A 44 -3.88 11.79 4.35
C ARG A 44 -3.24 13.15 4.17
N PHE A 45 -2.56 13.33 3.07
CA PHE A 45 -1.81 14.57 2.87
C PHE A 45 -2.61 15.68 2.23
N LEU A 46 -3.88 15.41 1.99
CA LEU A 46 -4.75 16.43 1.43
C LEU A 46 -5.43 17.29 2.49
N LYS A 47 -5.17 16.98 3.72
CA LYS A 47 -5.77 17.74 4.82
C LYS A 47 -5.24 19.15 4.92
#